data_e9f517da214b798558ff4164ca0d8840
#
_entry.id   e9f517da214b798558ff4164ca0d8840
#
_cell.length_a   1.000
_cell.length_b   1.000
_cell.length_c   1.000
_cell.angle_alpha   90.00
_cell.angle_beta   90.00
_cell.angle_gamma   90.00
#
_symmetry.space_group_name_H-M   'P 1'
#
loop_
_entity.id
_entity.type
_entity.pdbx_description
1 polymer ?
#
loop_
_entity_poly.entity_id
_entity_poly.type
_entity_poly.pdbx_seq_one_letter_code
_entity_poly.pdbx_strand_id
1 'polypeptide(L)'
;ARVVYPGLPCFPQKELAHRQMVSYDGKFAPGSMLYFELKGQNGGAARAAEHFVDYVAEHAYTITLAVSLGQIKTLIENPFSMTQATVPEEDKVKSGLQPGGIRLSLGLEDWHDIIADLEAALAVV
;
A
#
# COMPACT_ATOMS: atom_id res chain seq x y z
N ALA A 1 8.61 -9.92 2.95
CA ALA A 1 7.55 -9.00 2.49
C ALA A 1 6.19 -9.66 2.68
N ARG A 2 5.18 -8.88 2.96
CA ARG A 2 3.79 -9.31 3.10
C ARG A 2 2.94 -8.39 2.24
N VAL A 3 1.94 -8.95 1.54
CA VAL A 3 0.94 -8.16 0.82
C VAL A 3 -0.44 -8.48 1.38
N VAL A 4 -1.23 -7.46 1.66
CA VAL A 4 -2.61 -7.57 2.15
C VAL A 4 -3.53 -6.92 1.12
N TYR A 5 -4.34 -7.75 0.50
CA TYR A 5 -5.34 -7.32 -0.49
C TYR A 5 -6.50 -8.31 -0.51
N PRO A 6 -7.76 -7.84 -0.44
CA PRO A 6 -8.92 -8.73 -0.37
C PRO A 6 -9.09 -9.66 -1.58
N GLY A 7 -8.51 -9.31 -2.73
CA GLY A 7 -8.51 -10.14 -3.93
C GLY A 7 -7.53 -11.31 -3.93
N LEU A 8 -6.61 -11.39 -2.94
CA LEU A 8 -5.65 -12.48 -2.87
C LEU A 8 -6.25 -13.76 -2.29
N PRO A 9 -5.88 -14.94 -2.81
CA PRO A 9 -6.35 -16.23 -2.27
C PRO A 9 -6.00 -16.44 -0.78
N CYS A 10 -4.89 -15.85 -0.32
CA CYS A 10 -4.40 -15.95 1.06
C CYS A 10 -4.97 -14.88 2.01
N PHE A 11 -5.91 -14.04 1.56
CA PHE A 11 -6.51 -13.03 2.43
C PHE A 11 -7.28 -13.69 3.59
N PRO A 12 -7.00 -13.33 4.87
CA PRO A 12 -7.53 -14.04 6.03
C PRO A 12 -9.06 -14.05 6.11
N GLN A 13 -9.72 -13.00 5.62
CA GLN A 13 -11.18 -12.83 5.62
C GLN A 13 -11.78 -12.99 4.22
N LYS A 14 -11.19 -13.85 3.40
CA LYS A 14 -11.57 -14.05 1.99
C LYS A 14 -13.08 -14.28 1.80
N GLU A 15 -13.67 -15.19 2.57
CA GLU A 15 -15.09 -15.50 2.46
C GLU A 15 -16.00 -14.31 2.80
N LEU A 16 -15.62 -13.54 3.82
CA LEU A 16 -16.32 -12.31 4.20
C LEU A 16 -16.18 -11.26 3.08
N ALA A 17 -14.99 -11.08 2.55
CA ALA A 17 -14.73 -10.16 1.44
C ALA A 17 -15.58 -10.53 0.21
N HIS A 18 -15.62 -11.80 -0.17
CA HIS A 18 -16.45 -12.26 -1.30
C HIS A 18 -17.95 -12.04 -1.11
N ARG A 19 -18.45 -12.03 0.12
CA ARG A 19 -19.87 -11.74 0.41
C ARG A 19 -20.19 -10.26 0.44
N GLN A 20 -19.26 -9.43 0.90
CA GLN A 20 -19.52 -8.00 1.13
C GLN A 20 -18.99 -7.09 0.01
N MET A 21 -17.87 -7.45 -0.61
CA MET A 21 -17.22 -6.63 -1.64
C MET A 21 -17.73 -7.06 -3.02
N VAL A 22 -18.97 -6.71 -3.29
CA VAL A 22 -19.62 -7.00 -4.58
C VAL A 22 -20.04 -5.69 -5.24
N SER A 23 -19.87 -5.63 -6.55
CA SER A 23 -20.37 -4.55 -7.39
C SER A 23 -21.90 -4.64 -7.54
N TYR A 24 -22.50 -3.58 -8.10
CA TYR A 24 -23.96 -3.55 -8.28
C TYR A 24 -24.49 -4.68 -9.19
N ASP A 25 -23.66 -5.25 -10.08
CA ASP A 25 -23.97 -6.40 -10.92
C ASP A 25 -23.67 -7.76 -10.26
N GLY A 26 -23.37 -7.75 -8.96
CA GLY A 26 -23.16 -8.96 -8.15
C GLY A 26 -21.80 -9.62 -8.32
N LYS A 27 -20.85 -9.00 -9.02
CA LYS A 27 -19.49 -9.55 -9.17
C LYS A 27 -18.59 -9.15 -8.00
N PHE A 28 -17.68 -10.04 -7.65
CA PHE A 28 -16.66 -9.72 -6.65
C PHE A 28 -15.80 -8.53 -7.11
N ALA A 29 -15.73 -7.50 -6.26
CA ALA A 29 -15.02 -6.26 -6.52
C ALA A 29 -14.19 -5.86 -5.28
N PRO A 30 -12.97 -6.39 -5.13
CA PRO A 30 -12.14 -6.21 -3.93
C PRO A 30 -11.56 -4.79 -3.77
N GLY A 31 -11.91 -3.88 -4.66
CA GLY A 31 -11.47 -2.48 -4.59
C GLY A 31 -10.04 -2.27 -5.05
N SER A 32 -9.57 -1.03 -4.88
CA SER A 32 -8.28 -0.53 -5.38
C SER A 32 -7.24 -0.26 -4.28
N MET A 33 -7.49 -0.71 -3.04
CA MET A 33 -6.59 -0.48 -1.92
C MET A 33 -5.71 -1.69 -1.66
N LEU A 34 -4.38 -1.47 -1.67
CA LEU A 34 -3.38 -2.46 -1.27
C LEU A 34 -2.61 -1.97 -0.05
N TYR A 35 -2.17 -2.92 0.77
CA TYR A 35 -1.14 -2.71 1.77
C TYR A 35 -0.04 -3.75 1.60
N PHE A 36 1.23 -3.34 1.67
CA PHE A 36 2.36 -4.25 1.66
C PHE A 36 3.45 -3.80 2.63
N GLU A 37 4.30 -4.73 3.03
CA GLU A 37 5.37 -4.49 4.00
C GLU A 37 6.73 -4.73 3.34
N LEU A 38 7.61 -3.74 3.43
CA LEU A 38 9.00 -3.87 3.03
C LEU A 38 9.81 -4.56 4.14
N LYS A 39 10.76 -5.38 3.74
CA LYS A 39 11.76 -5.96 4.63
C LYS A 39 13.04 -5.15 4.49
N GLY A 40 13.29 -4.30 5.44
CA GLY A 40 14.61 -3.68 5.51
C GLY A 40 15.68 -4.67 5.92
N GLN A 41 16.91 -4.46 5.50
CA GLN A 41 18.08 -5.20 5.98
C GLN A 41 18.33 -4.84 7.47
N ASN A 42 18.70 -5.83 8.29
CA ASN A 42 19.06 -5.67 9.70
C ASN A 42 18.00 -4.91 10.55
N GLY A 43 16.72 -5.15 10.32
CA GLY A 43 15.64 -4.49 11.05
C GLY A 43 15.29 -3.09 10.55
N GLY A 44 15.86 -2.65 9.45
CA GLY A 44 15.67 -1.32 8.87
C GLY A 44 14.39 -1.17 8.03
N ALA A 45 13.29 -1.87 8.34
CA ALA A 45 12.05 -1.80 7.57
C ALA A 45 11.45 -0.39 7.49
N ALA A 46 11.51 0.38 8.59
CA ALA A 46 11.07 1.78 8.59
C ALA A 46 11.88 2.62 7.58
N ARG A 47 13.20 2.48 7.61
CA ARG A 47 14.12 3.20 6.71
C ARG A 47 13.93 2.81 5.25
N ALA A 48 13.67 1.51 5.00
CA ALA A 48 13.36 1.04 3.65
C ALA A 48 12.05 1.65 3.13
N ALA A 49 11.01 1.73 3.99
CA ALA A 49 9.75 2.35 3.62
C ALA A 49 9.87 3.85 3.36
N GLU A 50 10.62 4.56 4.19
CA GLU A 50 10.92 5.99 4.02
C GLU A 50 11.65 6.24 2.70
N HIS A 51 12.74 5.53 2.45
CA HIS A 51 13.51 5.65 1.21
C HIS A 51 12.67 5.28 -0.03
N PHE A 52 11.81 4.27 0.10
CA PHE A 52 10.91 3.87 -0.97
C PHE A 52 9.91 4.98 -1.35
N VAL A 53 9.22 5.58 -0.36
CA VAL A 53 8.24 6.63 -0.64
C VAL A 53 8.90 7.93 -1.09
N ASP A 54 10.09 8.25 -0.60
CA ASP A 54 10.88 9.41 -1.06
C ASP A 54 11.30 9.24 -2.52
N TYR A 55 11.79 8.04 -2.89
CA TYR A 55 12.12 7.74 -4.29
C TYR A 55 10.89 7.88 -5.20
N VAL A 56 9.74 7.35 -4.79
CA VAL A 56 8.48 7.50 -5.54
C VAL A 56 8.12 8.98 -5.69
N ALA A 57 8.22 9.77 -4.61
CA ALA A 57 7.88 11.19 -4.64
C ALA A 57 8.75 11.99 -5.63
N GLU A 58 10.02 11.60 -5.79
CA GLU A 58 10.99 12.30 -6.63
C GLU A 58 11.01 11.84 -8.09
N HIS A 59 10.70 10.56 -8.35
CA HIS A 59 11.00 9.91 -9.63
C HIS A 59 9.81 9.22 -10.31
N ALA A 60 8.73 8.89 -9.59
CA ALA A 60 7.61 8.18 -10.18
C ALA A 60 6.84 9.03 -11.19
N TYR A 61 6.48 8.43 -12.30
CA TYR A 61 5.70 9.08 -13.35
C TYR A 61 4.19 9.07 -13.06
N THR A 62 3.68 7.96 -12.50
CA THR A 62 2.23 7.76 -12.29
C THR A 62 1.83 7.89 -10.82
N ILE A 63 2.70 7.50 -9.90
CA ILE A 63 2.38 7.41 -8.48
C ILE A 63 2.68 8.72 -7.76
N THR A 64 1.73 9.20 -6.96
CA THR A 64 1.87 10.42 -6.18
C THR A 64 1.92 10.11 -4.69
N LEU A 65 2.92 10.63 -3.97
CA LEU A 65 2.99 10.56 -2.51
C LEU A 65 1.93 11.48 -1.89
N ALA A 66 0.92 10.91 -1.24
CA ALA A 66 -0.15 11.66 -0.59
C ALA A 66 -0.93 10.83 0.43
N VAL A 67 -1.35 11.48 1.52
CA VAL A 67 -2.21 10.91 2.58
C VAL A 67 -3.69 10.93 2.19
N SER A 68 -4.02 10.51 0.97
CA SER A 68 -5.40 10.44 0.46
C SER A 68 -5.65 9.07 -0.17
N LEU A 69 -6.88 8.81 -0.60
CA LEU A 69 -7.25 7.56 -1.25
C LEU A 69 -8.48 7.75 -2.16
N GLY A 70 -8.73 6.77 -3.04
CA GLY A 70 -9.94 6.72 -3.85
C GLY A 70 -10.03 7.80 -4.93
N GLN A 71 -8.90 8.34 -5.37
CA GLN A 71 -8.83 9.31 -6.46
C GLN A 71 -8.55 8.65 -7.82
N ILE A 72 -8.63 9.44 -8.89
CA ILE A 72 -8.27 8.99 -10.23
C ILE A 72 -6.76 8.78 -10.40
N LYS A 73 -5.94 9.39 -9.53
CA LYS A 73 -4.50 9.18 -9.44
C LYS A 73 -4.16 8.06 -8.48
N THR A 74 -3.14 7.30 -8.82
CA THR A 74 -2.52 6.34 -7.89
C THR A 74 -1.77 7.08 -6.80
N LEU A 75 -2.15 6.81 -5.55
CA LEU A 75 -1.60 7.45 -4.35
C LEU A 75 -0.89 6.44 -3.47
N ILE A 76 0.25 6.85 -2.91
CA ILE A 76 1.06 6.02 -2.02
C ILE A 76 1.38 6.76 -0.73
N GLU A 77 1.47 6.03 0.38
CA GLU A 77 1.96 6.56 1.66
C GLU A 77 2.56 5.46 2.54
N ASN A 78 3.35 5.87 3.53
CA ASN A 78 3.65 5.06 4.69
C ASN A 78 2.69 5.46 5.82
N PRO A 79 1.63 4.68 6.13
CA PRO A 79 0.65 5.07 7.16
C PRO A 79 1.28 5.17 8.55
N PHE A 80 2.34 4.43 8.83
CA PHE A 80 2.99 4.41 10.14
C PHE A 80 3.65 5.75 10.50
N SER A 81 4.31 6.39 9.53
CA SER A 81 5.02 7.68 9.72
C SER A 81 4.20 8.90 9.25
N MET A 82 3.19 8.72 8.41
CA MET A 82 2.40 9.80 7.83
C MET A 82 1.01 9.91 8.47
N THR A 83 0.00 9.18 8.00
CA THR A 83 -1.39 9.33 8.46
C THR A 83 -1.56 9.06 9.96
N GLN A 84 -0.82 8.12 10.52
CA GLN A 84 -0.89 7.75 11.92
C GLN A 84 0.31 8.28 12.75
N ALA A 85 1.00 9.31 12.28
CA ALA A 85 2.20 9.84 12.93
C ALA A 85 2.01 10.16 14.43
N THR A 86 0.84 10.68 14.81
CA THR A 86 0.51 11.08 16.18
C THR A 86 0.03 9.94 17.09
N VAL A 87 -0.27 8.77 16.52
CA VAL A 87 -0.73 7.60 17.29
C VAL A 87 0.49 6.93 17.96
N PRO A 88 0.39 6.49 19.24
CA PRO A 88 1.46 5.74 19.89
C PRO A 88 1.85 4.49 19.10
N GLU A 89 3.14 4.18 19.08
CA GLU A 89 3.69 3.08 18.28
C GLU A 89 3.09 1.72 18.63
N GLU A 90 2.85 1.48 19.94
CA GLU A 90 2.19 0.26 20.41
C GLU A 90 0.80 0.06 19.80
N ASP A 91 0.03 1.14 19.66
CA ASP A 91 -1.33 1.09 19.12
C ASP A 91 -1.33 0.92 17.60
N LYS A 92 -0.33 1.51 16.91
CA LYS A 92 -0.09 1.24 15.48
C LYS A 92 0.15 -0.26 15.24
N VAL A 93 1.08 -0.84 16.00
CA VAL A 93 1.42 -2.27 15.88
C VAL A 93 0.23 -3.17 16.22
N LYS A 94 -0.51 -2.86 17.29
CA LYS A 94 -1.75 -3.59 17.66
C LYS A 94 -2.82 -3.53 16.55
N SER A 95 -2.91 -2.43 15.82
CA SER A 95 -3.82 -2.29 14.67
C SER A 95 -3.32 -2.96 13.39
N GLY A 96 -2.14 -3.58 13.41
CA GLY A 96 -1.55 -4.29 12.29
C GLY A 96 -0.68 -3.44 11.36
N LEU A 97 -0.45 -2.17 11.70
CA LEU A 97 0.48 -1.31 10.97
C LEU A 97 1.91 -1.64 11.37
N GLN A 98 2.78 -1.70 10.39
CA GLN A 98 4.21 -1.96 10.59
C GLN A 98 5.04 -0.78 10.10
N PRO A 99 6.22 -0.52 10.70
CA PRO A 99 7.08 0.59 10.27
C PRO A 99 7.47 0.53 8.77
N GLY A 100 7.60 -0.68 8.24
CA GLY A 100 7.86 -0.93 6.81
C GLY A 100 6.61 -0.98 5.92
N GLY A 101 5.44 -0.60 6.46
CA GLY A 101 4.17 -0.71 5.77
C GLY A 101 3.94 0.40 4.74
N ILE A 102 3.47 0.02 3.57
CA ILE A 102 3.12 0.93 2.48
C ILE A 102 1.66 0.70 2.11
N ARG A 103 0.90 1.78 2.00
CA ARG A 103 -0.47 1.77 1.47
C ARG A 103 -0.46 2.33 0.05
N LEU A 104 -1.08 1.61 -0.87
CA LEU A 104 -1.28 2.02 -2.26
C LEU A 104 -2.78 2.10 -2.56
N SER A 105 -3.22 3.26 -3.06
CA SER A 105 -4.57 3.48 -3.59
C SER A 105 -4.47 3.62 -5.10
N LEU A 106 -4.82 2.56 -5.84
CA LEU A 106 -4.73 2.54 -7.29
C LEU A 106 -5.72 3.52 -7.94
N GLY A 107 -5.24 4.27 -8.90
CA GLY A 107 -5.99 5.18 -9.76
C GLY A 107 -6.40 4.55 -11.09
N LEU A 108 -6.40 5.36 -12.13
CA LEU A 108 -6.85 4.99 -13.48
C LEU A 108 -5.70 4.99 -14.50
N GLU A 109 -4.45 5.12 -14.05
CA GLU A 109 -3.26 5.08 -14.91
C GLU A 109 -3.06 3.69 -15.49
N ASP A 110 -2.26 3.59 -16.54
CA ASP A 110 -1.87 2.29 -17.10
C ASP A 110 -1.14 1.46 -16.04
N TRP A 111 -1.60 0.25 -15.81
CA TRP A 111 -1.02 -0.62 -14.79
C TRP A 111 0.43 -1.02 -15.07
N HIS A 112 0.88 -1.01 -16.32
CA HIS A 112 2.28 -1.26 -16.67
C HIS A 112 3.17 -0.13 -16.17
N ASP A 113 2.71 1.11 -16.28
CA ASP A 113 3.45 2.28 -15.79
C ASP A 113 3.49 2.29 -14.26
N ILE A 114 2.39 1.94 -13.59
CA ILE A 114 2.35 1.79 -12.13
C ILE A 114 3.35 0.71 -11.68
N ILE A 115 3.40 -0.43 -12.37
CA ILE A 115 4.35 -1.50 -12.05
C ILE A 115 5.79 -1.03 -12.28
N ALA A 116 6.07 -0.32 -13.38
CA ALA A 116 7.41 0.19 -13.66
C ALA A 116 7.89 1.16 -12.57
N ASP A 117 7.05 2.07 -12.11
CA ASP A 117 7.35 2.98 -11.00
C ASP A 117 7.65 2.20 -9.70
N LEU A 118 6.84 1.19 -9.38
CA LEU A 118 7.04 0.36 -8.18
C LEU A 118 8.33 -0.48 -8.26
N GLU A 119 8.62 -1.07 -9.42
CA GLU A 119 9.86 -1.85 -9.65
C GLU A 119 11.10 -0.97 -9.52
N ALA A 120 11.07 0.24 -10.09
CA ALA A 120 12.15 1.20 -9.94
C ALA A 120 12.39 1.59 -8.48
N ALA A 121 11.33 1.86 -7.73
CA ALA A 121 11.42 2.19 -6.31
C ALA A 121 11.88 0.99 -5.45
N LEU A 122 11.46 -0.24 -5.77
CA LEU A 122 11.90 -1.45 -5.08
C LEU A 122 13.38 -1.79 -5.34
N ALA A 123 13.93 -1.33 -6.45
CA ALA A 123 15.33 -1.60 -6.81
C ALA A 123 16.34 -0.81 -5.95
N VAL A 124 15.89 0.24 -5.24
CA VAL A 124 16.75 1.11 -4.42
C VAL A 124 16.66 0.86 -2.91
N VAL A 125 15.87 -0.14 -2.45
CA VAL A 125 15.64 -0.46 -1.03
C VAL A 125 16.03 -1.88 -0.63
#